data_56e825194f81111792229a2dceea6d90
#
_entry.id   56e825194f81111792229a2dceea6d90
#
_cell.length_a   1.000
_cell.length_b   1.000
_cell.length_c   1.000
_cell.angle_alpha   90.00
_cell.angle_beta   90.00
_cell.angle_gamma   90.00
#
_symmetry.space_group_name_H-M   'P 1'
#
loop_
_entity.id
_entity.type
_entity.pdbx_description
1 polymer ?
#
loop_
_entity_poly.entity_id
_entity_poly.type
_entity_poly.pdbx_seq_one_letter_code
_entity_poly.pdbx_strand_id
1 'polypeptide(L)'
;SKGSSYLPSAICHPPSLQADLRDYQITGFRWMQFLARHELHGILADDMGLGKTLQTITHILAEKDSGRSQGKPALVIAPTSVVPNWRAEAQKFAPSLRILMLDGPQRKKYFRSIPYADLVLTSYALVQRDIDALKGHTFHLAVLDEAQYVKNPAAKVAQAVCQLDARHRLCLSGTPVENHLGELWSLMKFLMPG
;
A
#
# COMPACT_ATOMS: atom_id res chain seq x y z
N SER A 1 24.19 -18.33 34.78
CA SER A 1 23.86 -18.37 33.36
C SER A 1 22.36 -18.62 33.18
N LYS A 2 21.59 -17.56 32.96
CA LYS A 2 20.18 -17.67 32.57
C LYS A 2 20.08 -17.24 31.13
N GLY A 3 19.94 -18.22 30.24
CA GLY A 3 19.62 -17.99 28.84
C GLY A 3 18.24 -17.33 28.74
N SER A 4 18.23 -16.09 28.27
CA SER A 4 17.01 -15.41 27.89
C SER A 4 16.48 -16.06 26.61
N SER A 5 15.50 -16.93 26.76
CA SER A 5 14.71 -17.45 25.65
C SER A 5 13.82 -16.31 25.14
N TYR A 6 14.24 -15.63 24.10
CA TYR A 6 13.37 -14.82 23.28
C TYR A 6 12.42 -15.77 22.53
N LEU A 7 11.30 -16.10 23.17
CA LEU A 7 10.14 -16.63 22.45
C LEU A 7 9.59 -15.46 21.60
N PRO A 8 9.53 -15.58 20.28
CA PRO A 8 8.78 -14.62 19.48
C PRO A 8 7.32 -14.77 19.87
N SER A 9 6.74 -13.71 20.42
CA SER A 9 5.32 -13.65 20.74
C SER A 9 4.50 -14.02 19.52
N ALA A 10 3.78 -15.11 19.67
CA ALA A 10 2.85 -15.60 18.69
C ALA A 10 1.69 -14.60 18.55
N ILE A 11 1.70 -13.79 17.51
CA ILE A 11 0.50 -13.42 16.77
C ILE A 11 1.00 -12.79 15.49
N CYS A 12 0.77 -13.53 14.46
CA CYS A 12 1.38 -13.20 13.21
C CYS A 12 0.57 -12.23 12.37
N HIS A 13 -0.68 -11.95 12.73
CA HIS A 13 -1.60 -11.07 11.97
C HIS A 13 -2.68 -10.49 12.87
N PRO A 14 -3.39 -9.42 12.45
CA PRO A 14 -4.50 -8.85 13.19
C PRO A 14 -5.60 -9.88 13.45
N PRO A 15 -6.17 -9.95 14.66
CA PRO A 15 -7.24 -10.89 14.95
C PRO A 15 -8.53 -10.65 14.16
N SER A 16 -8.71 -9.43 13.64
CA SER A 16 -9.85 -9.06 12.78
C SER A 16 -9.69 -9.52 11.32
N LEU A 17 -8.52 -10.06 10.93
CA LEU A 17 -8.30 -10.60 9.60
C LEU A 17 -9.06 -11.92 9.42
N GLN A 18 -9.84 -12.03 8.34
CA GLN A 18 -10.58 -13.24 7.97
C GLN A 18 -9.81 -14.06 6.92
N ALA A 19 -8.58 -14.41 7.22
CA ALA A 19 -7.74 -15.26 6.39
C ALA A 19 -6.66 -15.95 7.23
N ASP A 20 -6.29 -17.14 6.79
CA ASP A 20 -5.08 -17.83 7.28
C ASP A 20 -3.92 -17.50 6.35
N LEU A 21 -2.89 -16.87 6.89
CA LEU A 21 -1.70 -16.51 6.12
C LEU A 21 -0.74 -17.69 6.06
N ARG A 22 -0.18 -17.94 4.89
CA ARG A 22 0.95 -18.86 4.73
C ARG A 22 2.23 -18.26 5.29
N ASP A 23 3.22 -19.08 5.63
CA ASP A 23 4.47 -18.65 6.28
C ASP A 23 5.18 -17.52 5.52
N TYR A 24 5.24 -17.59 4.19
CA TYR A 24 5.85 -16.53 3.39
C TYR A 24 5.04 -15.23 3.40
N GLN A 25 3.70 -15.31 3.51
CA GLN A 25 2.83 -14.13 3.65
C GLN A 25 3.01 -13.48 5.02
N ILE A 26 3.17 -14.28 6.06
CA ILE A 26 3.53 -13.82 7.40
C ILE A 26 4.88 -13.10 7.38
N THR A 27 5.84 -13.64 6.67
CA THR A 27 7.17 -13.03 6.54
C THR A 27 7.07 -11.67 5.85
N GLY A 28 6.36 -11.56 4.73
CA GLY A 28 6.14 -10.29 4.04
C GLY A 28 5.37 -9.27 4.88
N PHE A 29 4.34 -9.71 5.58
CA PHE A 29 3.60 -8.87 6.53
C PHE A 29 4.51 -8.34 7.65
N ARG A 30 5.30 -9.20 8.27
CA ARG A 30 6.25 -8.80 9.33
C ARG A 30 7.29 -7.82 8.84
N TRP A 31 7.76 -8.00 7.61
CA TRP A 31 8.69 -7.07 6.98
C TRP A 31 8.05 -5.68 6.78
N MET A 32 6.81 -5.61 6.29
CA MET A 32 6.09 -4.32 6.18
C MET A 32 5.88 -3.66 7.55
N GLN A 33 5.56 -4.45 8.59
CA GLN A 33 5.46 -3.94 9.96
C GLN A 33 6.79 -3.41 10.48
N PHE A 34 7.89 -4.07 10.16
CA PHE A 34 9.24 -3.61 10.49
C PHE A 34 9.54 -2.27 9.81
N LEU A 35 9.29 -2.14 8.51
CA LEU A 35 9.47 -0.89 7.79
C LEU A 35 8.68 0.26 8.45
N ALA A 36 7.41 0.04 8.73
CA ALA A 36 6.54 1.07 9.32
C ALA A 36 7.02 1.51 10.70
N ARG A 37 7.47 0.57 11.55
CA ARG A 37 7.99 0.88 12.89
C ARG A 37 9.29 1.68 12.87
N HIS A 38 10.10 1.51 11.85
CA HIS A 38 11.39 2.19 11.69
C HIS A 38 11.32 3.37 10.73
N GLU A 39 10.10 3.77 10.31
CA GLU A 39 9.87 4.86 9.34
C GLU A 39 10.64 4.67 8.03
N LEU A 40 10.79 3.43 7.63
CA LEU A 40 11.40 3.03 6.36
C LEU A 40 10.35 2.81 5.29
N HIS A 41 10.78 2.92 4.05
CA HIS A 41 9.99 2.63 2.86
C HIS A 41 10.59 1.42 2.14
N GLY A 42 9.82 0.75 1.29
CA GLY A 42 10.35 -0.47 0.67
C GLY A 42 9.65 -0.90 -0.61
N ILE A 43 10.27 -1.87 -1.24
CA ILE A 43 9.77 -2.54 -2.44
C ILE A 43 9.57 -4.01 -2.08
N LEU A 44 8.33 -4.49 -2.16
CA LEU A 44 8.01 -5.90 -2.05
C LEU A 44 8.01 -6.49 -3.47
N ALA A 45 9.12 -7.10 -3.83
CA ALA A 45 9.31 -7.77 -5.10
C ALA A 45 9.18 -9.28 -4.89
N ASP A 46 7.99 -9.81 -5.09
CA ASP A 46 7.68 -11.22 -5.01
C ASP A 46 7.09 -11.70 -6.34
N ASP A 47 7.24 -12.98 -6.63
CA ASP A 47 6.64 -13.58 -7.81
C ASP A 47 5.13 -13.35 -7.86
N MET A 48 4.58 -13.29 -9.07
CA MET A 48 3.14 -13.16 -9.30
C MET A 48 2.40 -14.32 -8.62
N GLY A 49 1.26 -14.00 -7.97
CA GLY A 49 0.39 -15.00 -7.33
C GLY A 49 0.76 -15.36 -5.89
N LEU A 50 1.77 -14.75 -5.28
CA LEU A 50 2.15 -14.98 -3.89
C LEU A 50 1.32 -14.18 -2.87
N GLY A 51 0.25 -13.53 -3.32
CA GLY A 51 -0.68 -12.84 -2.41
C GLY A 51 -0.15 -11.55 -1.81
N LYS A 52 0.60 -10.75 -2.58
CA LYS A 52 1.05 -9.39 -2.17
C LYS A 52 -0.12 -8.50 -1.74
N THR A 53 -1.26 -8.62 -2.42
CA THR A 53 -2.48 -7.89 -2.07
C THR A 53 -2.95 -8.26 -0.67
N LEU A 54 -3.05 -9.54 -0.34
CA LEU A 54 -3.47 -10.00 0.99
C LEU A 54 -2.48 -9.58 2.08
N GLN A 55 -1.18 -9.69 1.84
CA GLN A 55 -0.14 -9.24 2.77
C GLN A 55 -0.27 -7.74 3.07
N THR A 56 -0.51 -6.94 2.04
CA THR A 56 -0.65 -5.48 2.17
C THR A 56 -1.97 -5.10 2.87
N ILE A 57 -3.08 -5.78 2.56
CA ILE A 57 -4.36 -5.60 3.26
C ILE A 57 -4.20 -5.93 4.74
N THR A 58 -3.49 -7.02 5.06
CA THR A 58 -3.19 -7.41 6.44
C THR A 58 -2.40 -6.32 7.16
N HIS A 59 -1.41 -5.73 6.48
CA HIS A 59 -0.62 -4.63 7.02
C HIS A 59 -1.50 -3.39 7.30
N ILE A 60 -2.33 -2.98 6.34
CA ILE A 60 -3.25 -1.84 6.50
C ILE A 60 -4.20 -2.07 7.68
N LEU A 61 -4.76 -3.27 7.80
CA LEU A 61 -5.63 -3.64 8.90
C LEU A 61 -4.91 -3.58 10.24
N ALA A 62 -3.68 -4.07 10.33
CA ALA A 62 -2.86 -4.02 11.53
C ALA A 62 -2.52 -2.59 11.96
N GLU A 63 -2.24 -1.70 11.01
CA GLU A 63 -1.98 -0.29 11.27
C GLU A 63 -3.24 0.43 11.82
N LYS A 64 -4.41 0.09 11.28
CA LYS A 64 -5.68 0.58 11.79
C LYS A 64 -5.96 0.06 13.21
N ASP A 65 -5.94 -1.26 13.39
CA ASP A 65 -6.34 -1.90 14.65
C ASP A 65 -5.42 -1.52 15.82
N SER A 66 -4.15 -1.27 15.54
CA SER A 66 -3.18 -0.79 16.53
C SER A 66 -3.26 0.72 16.80
N GLY A 67 -4.07 1.46 16.05
CA GLY A 67 -4.17 2.93 16.15
C GLY A 67 -3.00 3.69 15.52
N ARG A 68 -2.00 3.00 14.95
CA ARG A 68 -0.82 3.66 14.34
C ARG A 68 -1.16 4.49 13.10
N SER A 69 -2.25 4.16 12.41
CA SER A 69 -2.73 4.96 11.28
C SER A 69 -3.24 6.35 11.70
N GLN A 70 -3.55 6.55 12.99
CA GLN A 70 -4.08 7.80 13.53
C GLN A 70 -5.32 8.31 12.77
N GLY A 71 -6.15 7.40 12.29
CA GLY A 71 -7.34 7.70 11.50
C GLY A 71 -7.05 8.16 10.06
N LYS A 72 -5.79 8.17 9.62
CA LYS A 72 -5.42 8.51 8.24
C LYS A 72 -5.54 7.26 7.35
N PRO A 73 -6.09 7.40 6.12
CA PRO A 73 -6.28 6.26 5.23
C PRO A 73 -4.98 5.77 4.60
N ALA A 74 -4.98 4.51 4.18
CA ALA A 74 -4.06 4.03 3.16
C ALA A 74 -4.60 4.35 1.77
N LEU A 75 -3.73 4.72 0.83
CA LEU A 75 -4.03 4.92 -0.58
C LEU A 75 -3.34 3.83 -1.39
N VAL A 76 -4.10 3.05 -2.13
CA VAL A 76 -3.57 2.06 -3.09
C VAL A 76 -3.83 2.54 -4.51
N ILE A 77 -2.78 2.58 -5.31
CA ILE A 77 -2.80 2.92 -6.71
C ILE A 77 -2.40 1.67 -7.50
N ALA A 78 -3.28 1.21 -8.35
CA ALA A 78 -3.11 -0.01 -9.12
C ALA A 78 -3.52 0.19 -10.58
N PRO A 79 -3.16 -0.72 -11.49
CA PRO A 79 -3.75 -0.75 -12.84
C PRO A 79 -5.26 -0.82 -12.76
N THR A 80 -5.96 -0.18 -13.69
CA THR A 80 -7.43 -0.12 -13.70
C THR A 80 -8.10 -1.50 -13.61
N SER A 81 -7.52 -2.49 -14.27
CA SER A 81 -8.02 -3.88 -14.25
C SER A 81 -7.82 -4.60 -12.91
N VAL A 82 -6.92 -4.11 -12.06
CA VAL A 82 -6.55 -4.73 -10.78
C VAL A 82 -7.31 -4.11 -9.60
N VAL A 83 -7.75 -2.87 -9.72
CA VAL A 83 -8.47 -2.15 -8.65
C VAL A 83 -9.71 -2.92 -8.14
N PRO A 84 -10.55 -3.54 -8.98
CA PRO A 84 -11.68 -4.35 -8.50
C PRO A 84 -11.25 -5.55 -7.64
N ASN A 85 -10.11 -6.17 -7.95
CA ASN A 85 -9.59 -7.28 -7.16
C ASN A 85 -9.17 -6.81 -5.75
N TRP A 86 -8.51 -5.66 -5.63
CA TRP A 86 -8.19 -5.05 -4.33
C TRP A 86 -9.43 -4.86 -3.47
N ARG A 87 -10.51 -4.33 -4.06
CA ARG A 87 -11.78 -4.15 -3.36
C ARG A 87 -12.34 -5.49 -2.89
N ALA A 88 -12.41 -6.47 -3.78
CA ALA A 88 -12.98 -7.78 -3.48
C ALA A 88 -12.20 -8.50 -2.36
N GLU A 89 -10.87 -8.49 -2.42
CA GLU A 89 -10.03 -9.09 -1.39
C GLU A 89 -10.14 -8.35 -0.05
N ALA A 90 -10.14 -7.02 -0.05
CA ALA A 90 -10.29 -6.25 1.17
C ALA A 90 -11.66 -6.47 1.83
N GLN A 91 -12.74 -6.53 1.05
CA GLN A 91 -14.08 -6.85 1.56
C GLN A 91 -14.17 -8.27 2.14
N LYS A 92 -13.49 -9.22 1.51
CA LYS A 92 -13.48 -10.63 1.93
C LYS A 92 -12.66 -10.85 3.19
N PHE A 93 -11.45 -10.32 3.24
CA PHE A 93 -10.46 -10.66 4.28
C PHE A 93 -10.36 -9.64 5.41
N ALA A 94 -10.74 -8.40 5.16
CA ALA A 94 -10.72 -7.30 6.14
C ALA A 94 -12.02 -6.48 6.11
N PRO A 95 -13.18 -7.11 6.38
CA PRO A 95 -14.50 -6.46 6.25
C PRO A 95 -14.69 -5.26 7.18
N SER A 96 -13.87 -5.11 8.20
CA SER A 96 -13.90 -3.94 9.09
C SER A 96 -13.26 -2.68 8.47
N LEU A 97 -12.57 -2.79 7.35
CA LEU A 97 -12.01 -1.62 6.65
C LEU A 97 -13.12 -0.86 5.91
N ARG A 98 -13.17 0.44 6.13
CA ARG A 98 -14.01 1.36 5.35
C ARG A 98 -13.31 1.66 4.04
N ILE A 99 -13.81 1.07 2.95
CA ILE A 99 -13.20 1.14 1.63
C ILE A 99 -13.87 2.25 0.81
N LEU A 100 -13.07 3.14 0.25
CA LEU A 100 -13.49 4.16 -0.69
C LEU A 100 -12.89 3.91 -2.06
N MET A 101 -13.76 3.71 -3.05
CA MET A 101 -13.35 3.59 -4.46
C MET A 101 -13.39 4.98 -5.12
N LEU A 102 -12.26 5.42 -5.65
CA LEU A 102 -12.19 6.61 -6.48
C LEU A 102 -12.09 6.19 -7.95
N ASP A 103 -13.22 5.82 -8.53
CA ASP A 103 -13.35 5.40 -9.90
C ASP A 103 -14.57 6.07 -10.59
N GLY A 104 -14.64 5.92 -11.90
CA GLY A 104 -15.74 6.44 -12.69
C GLY A 104 -15.80 7.97 -12.79
N PRO A 105 -16.79 8.50 -13.55
CA PRO A 105 -16.89 9.94 -13.84
C PRO A 105 -17.33 10.77 -12.63
N GLN A 106 -18.04 10.16 -11.69
CA GLN A 106 -18.60 10.86 -10.53
C GLN A 106 -17.69 10.83 -9.28
N ARG A 107 -16.50 10.23 -9.36
CA ARG A 107 -15.59 10.03 -8.22
C ARG A 107 -15.23 11.32 -7.46
N LYS A 108 -15.25 12.45 -8.13
CA LYS A 108 -14.96 13.76 -7.50
C LYS A 108 -15.89 14.09 -6.34
N LYS A 109 -17.13 13.58 -6.33
CA LYS A 109 -18.08 13.75 -5.25
C LYS A 109 -17.58 13.11 -3.94
N TYR A 110 -16.72 12.10 -4.05
CA TYR A 110 -16.23 11.31 -2.93
C TYR A 110 -14.91 11.81 -2.34
N PHE A 111 -14.26 12.83 -2.92
CA PHE A 111 -13.01 13.36 -2.37
C PHE A 111 -13.14 13.84 -0.93
N ARG A 112 -14.29 14.41 -0.56
CA ARG A 112 -14.58 14.81 0.83
C ARG A 112 -14.68 13.64 1.81
N SER A 113 -14.87 12.42 1.30
CA SER A 113 -14.97 11.19 2.10
C SER A 113 -13.61 10.55 2.37
N ILE A 114 -12.55 10.99 1.71
CA ILE A 114 -11.19 10.43 1.87
C ILE A 114 -10.77 10.37 3.35
N PRO A 115 -10.90 11.43 4.18
CA PRO A 115 -10.46 11.37 5.57
C PRO A 115 -11.24 10.38 6.45
N TYR A 116 -12.39 9.92 6.00
CA TYR A 116 -13.23 8.97 6.73
C TYR A 116 -13.06 7.52 6.30
N ALA A 117 -12.27 7.27 5.26
CA ALA A 117 -11.92 5.94 4.80
C ALA A 117 -10.73 5.37 5.57
N ASP A 118 -10.61 4.03 5.57
CA ASP A 118 -9.42 3.33 6.04
C ASP A 118 -8.53 2.92 4.85
N LEU A 119 -9.17 2.64 3.72
CA LEU A 119 -8.53 2.24 2.46
C LEU A 119 -9.16 2.98 1.29
N VAL A 120 -8.35 3.75 0.58
CA VAL A 120 -8.74 4.44 -0.67
C VAL A 120 -8.11 3.70 -1.84
N LEU A 121 -8.91 3.35 -2.84
CA LEU A 121 -8.48 2.65 -4.05
C LEU A 121 -8.66 3.53 -5.27
N THR A 122 -7.63 3.67 -6.08
CA THR A 122 -7.69 4.37 -7.37
C THR A 122 -6.74 3.74 -8.39
N SER A 123 -6.79 4.19 -9.62
CA SER A 123 -5.91 3.71 -10.69
C SER A 123 -4.85 4.73 -11.08
N TYR A 124 -3.77 4.27 -11.73
CA TYR A 124 -2.73 5.14 -12.26
C TYR A 124 -3.27 6.22 -13.21
N ALA A 125 -4.24 5.87 -14.05
CA ALA A 125 -4.86 6.81 -14.97
C ALA A 125 -5.63 7.93 -14.25
N LEU A 126 -6.23 7.60 -13.10
CA LEU A 126 -7.04 8.54 -12.32
C LEU A 126 -6.19 9.36 -11.35
N VAL A 127 -5.17 8.77 -10.72
CA VAL A 127 -4.30 9.53 -9.81
C VAL A 127 -3.65 10.71 -10.51
N GLN A 128 -3.23 10.53 -11.75
CA GLN A 128 -2.65 11.61 -12.55
C GLN A 128 -3.64 12.77 -12.81
N ARG A 129 -4.93 12.42 -13.00
CA ARG A 129 -5.99 13.42 -13.24
C ARG A 129 -6.45 14.12 -11.98
N ASP A 130 -6.35 13.44 -10.85
CA ASP A 130 -6.92 13.85 -9.57
C ASP A 130 -5.86 14.31 -8.57
N ILE A 131 -4.60 14.44 -9.00
CA ILE A 131 -3.49 14.72 -8.09
C ILE A 131 -3.68 16.03 -7.31
N ASP A 132 -4.27 17.04 -7.90
CA ASP A 132 -4.52 18.32 -7.22
C ASP A 132 -5.48 18.18 -6.02
N ALA A 133 -6.41 17.26 -6.10
CA ALA A 133 -7.27 16.92 -4.97
C ALA A 133 -6.57 15.99 -3.97
N LEU A 134 -5.89 14.97 -4.48
CA LEU A 134 -5.26 13.93 -3.64
C LEU A 134 -4.10 14.49 -2.80
N LYS A 135 -3.27 15.36 -3.35
CA LYS A 135 -2.14 15.99 -2.62
C LYS A 135 -2.57 16.87 -1.44
N GLY A 136 -3.85 17.26 -1.39
CA GLY A 136 -4.43 18.00 -0.26
C GLY A 136 -4.78 17.12 0.95
N HIS A 137 -4.65 15.80 0.84
CA HIS A 137 -4.90 14.84 1.90
C HIS A 137 -3.60 14.20 2.37
N THR A 138 -3.50 13.93 3.66
CA THR A 138 -2.39 13.17 4.24
C THR A 138 -2.79 11.70 4.39
N PHE A 139 -2.00 10.81 3.83
CA PHE A 139 -2.20 9.38 3.91
C PHE A 139 -1.23 8.75 4.93
N HIS A 140 -1.68 7.71 5.63
CA HIS A 140 -0.80 6.92 6.48
C HIS A 140 0.18 6.09 5.65
N LEU A 141 -0.32 5.50 4.56
CA LEU A 141 0.45 4.66 3.65
C LEU A 141 0.02 4.93 2.20
N ALA A 142 0.97 5.10 1.30
CA ALA A 142 0.75 5.08 -0.13
C ALA A 142 1.39 3.83 -0.74
N VAL A 143 0.61 3.06 -1.47
CA VAL A 143 1.03 1.81 -2.11
C VAL A 143 0.91 1.95 -3.62
N LEU A 144 1.97 1.63 -4.33
CA LEU A 144 1.96 1.44 -5.79
C LEU A 144 1.97 -0.04 -6.09
N ASP A 145 0.85 -0.56 -6.58
CA ASP A 145 0.78 -1.95 -7.07
C ASP A 145 1.18 -2.02 -8.53
N GLU A 146 1.88 -3.09 -8.91
CA GLU A 146 2.51 -3.19 -10.23
C GLU A 146 3.36 -1.93 -10.52
N ALA A 147 4.31 -1.65 -9.62
CA ALA A 147 5.05 -0.37 -9.58
C ALA A 147 5.86 -0.06 -10.84
N GLN A 148 6.06 -1.04 -11.74
CA GLN A 148 6.64 -0.81 -13.05
C GLN A 148 5.85 0.19 -13.92
N TYR A 149 4.59 0.48 -13.60
CA TYR A 149 3.81 1.53 -14.26
C TYR A 149 4.42 2.93 -14.11
N VAL A 150 5.24 3.16 -13.11
CA VAL A 150 5.94 4.44 -12.85
C VAL A 150 7.44 4.37 -13.12
N LYS A 151 7.89 3.39 -13.89
CA LYS A 151 9.32 3.18 -14.19
C LYS A 151 10.00 4.33 -14.93
N ASN A 152 9.25 5.13 -15.67
CA ASN A 152 9.76 6.32 -16.34
C ASN A 152 9.56 7.54 -15.45
N PRO A 153 10.63 8.12 -14.86
CA PRO A 153 10.51 9.27 -13.97
C PRO A 153 10.01 10.55 -14.66
N ALA A 154 10.12 10.62 -15.98
CA ALA A 154 9.60 11.75 -16.78
C ALA A 154 8.09 11.62 -17.07
N ALA A 155 7.49 10.45 -16.87
CA ALA A 155 6.08 10.26 -17.11
C ALA A 155 5.24 11.06 -16.11
N LYS A 156 4.15 11.67 -16.59
CA LYS A 156 3.25 12.47 -15.74
C LYS A 156 2.71 11.70 -14.53
N VAL A 157 2.44 10.39 -14.69
CA VAL A 157 1.95 9.53 -13.60
C VAL A 157 3.02 9.36 -12.52
N ALA A 158 4.29 9.18 -12.89
CA ALA A 158 5.39 9.09 -11.95
C ALA A 158 5.58 10.39 -11.16
N GLN A 159 5.49 11.52 -11.86
CA GLN A 159 5.54 12.84 -11.22
C GLN A 159 4.35 13.08 -10.29
N ALA A 160 3.15 12.62 -10.67
CA ALA A 160 1.95 12.77 -9.85
C ALA A 160 2.07 11.99 -8.54
N VAL A 161 2.45 10.73 -8.57
CA VAL A 161 2.53 9.92 -7.34
C VAL A 161 3.59 10.42 -6.36
N CYS A 162 4.65 11.08 -6.85
CA CYS A 162 5.66 11.71 -6.00
C CYS A 162 5.13 12.94 -5.23
N GLN A 163 4.03 13.56 -5.67
CA GLN A 163 3.41 14.71 -5.01
C GLN A 163 2.46 14.33 -3.86
N LEU A 164 2.16 13.04 -3.69
CA LEU A 164 1.30 12.57 -2.62
C LEU A 164 1.95 12.81 -1.26
N ASP A 165 1.17 13.23 -0.28
CA ASP A 165 1.59 13.32 1.11
C ASP A 165 1.25 12.01 1.82
N ALA A 166 2.26 11.21 2.11
CA ALA A 166 2.11 9.93 2.80
C ALA A 166 3.25 9.71 3.80
N ARG A 167 2.90 9.23 5.00
CA ARG A 167 3.88 8.93 6.04
C ARG A 167 4.77 7.75 5.66
N HIS A 168 4.15 6.70 5.11
CA HIS A 168 4.84 5.51 4.64
C HIS A 168 4.56 5.28 3.16
N ARG A 169 5.51 4.67 2.45
CA ARG A 169 5.41 4.39 1.03
C ARG A 169 5.89 2.97 0.74
N LEU A 170 5.15 2.26 -0.10
CA LEU A 170 5.41 0.88 -0.45
C LEU A 170 5.20 0.68 -1.95
N CYS A 171 6.14 0.01 -2.60
CA CYS A 171 5.99 -0.46 -3.97
C CYS A 171 5.81 -1.98 -3.95
N LEU A 172 4.82 -2.47 -4.71
CA LEU A 172 4.64 -3.88 -4.99
C LEU A 172 5.00 -4.14 -6.45
N SER A 173 5.78 -5.17 -6.72
CA SER A 173 6.14 -5.56 -8.07
C SER A 173 6.16 -7.07 -8.21
N GLY A 174 5.59 -7.58 -9.30
CA GLY A 174 5.70 -9.00 -9.69
C GLY A 174 6.90 -9.30 -10.58
N THR A 175 7.64 -8.26 -10.96
CA THR A 175 8.88 -8.41 -11.74
C THR A 175 10.05 -7.97 -10.88
N PRO A 176 11.15 -8.77 -10.83
CA PRO A 176 12.38 -8.31 -10.20
C PRO A 176 12.80 -6.98 -10.82
N VAL A 177 13.37 -6.09 -10.00
CA VAL A 177 14.01 -4.86 -10.52
C VAL A 177 15.30 -5.30 -11.22
N GLU A 178 15.15 -6.00 -12.35
CA GLU A 178 16.25 -6.47 -13.16
C GLU A 178 16.60 -5.45 -14.24
N ASN A 179 17.86 -5.01 -14.24
CA ASN A 179 18.57 -4.42 -15.36
C ASN A 179 18.35 -2.96 -15.76
N HIS A 180 17.56 -2.15 -15.05
CA HIS A 180 17.46 -0.73 -15.39
C HIS A 180 17.58 0.18 -14.17
N LEU A 181 18.76 0.79 -14.01
CA LEU A 181 19.00 1.85 -12.99
C LEU A 181 17.94 2.95 -13.02
N GLY A 182 17.38 3.24 -14.22
CA GLY A 182 16.31 4.22 -14.38
C GLY A 182 14.98 3.82 -13.74
N GLU A 183 14.62 2.53 -13.75
CA GLU A 183 13.42 2.03 -13.07
C GLU A 183 13.59 2.14 -11.56
N LEU A 184 14.71 1.67 -11.04
CA LEU A 184 15.02 1.79 -9.62
C LEU A 184 15.03 3.26 -9.17
N TRP A 185 15.61 4.14 -9.97
CA TRP A 185 15.63 5.57 -9.69
C TRP A 185 14.22 6.17 -9.59
N SER A 186 13.31 5.79 -10.48
CA SER A 186 11.93 6.25 -10.44
C SER A 186 11.20 5.78 -9.19
N LEU A 187 11.37 4.52 -8.80
CA LEU A 187 10.79 3.98 -7.57
C LEU A 187 11.38 4.64 -6.33
N MET A 188 12.69 4.88 -6.32
CA MET A 188 13.35 5.58 -5.21
C MET A 188 12.87 7.02 -5.06
N LYS A 189 12.58 7.74 -6.15
CA LYS A 189 11.95 9.07 -6.09
C LYS A 189 10.56 9.04 -5.44
N PHE A 190 9.78 8.00 -5.70
CA PHE A 190 8.49 7.84 -5.02
C PHE A 190 8.69 7.49 -3.54
N LEU A 191 9.58 6.56 -3.23
CA LEU A 191 9.79 6.09 -1.85
C LEU A 191 10.42 7.16 -0.96
N MET A 192 11.31 7.99 -1.52
CA MET A 192 12.03 9.05 -0.81
C MET A 192 11.89 10.37 -1.58
N PRO A 193 10.71 10.99 -1.58
CA PRO A 193 10.54 12.32 -2.14
C PRO A 193 11.36 13.30 -1.29
N GLY A 194 12.38 13.90 -1.90
CA GLY A 194 13.29 14.84 -1.26
C GLY A 194 12.62 16.10 -0.74
#